data_f0fc79adc2cf0bd3cc0869032584b9c2
#
_entry.id   f0fc79adc2cf0bd3cc0869032584b9c2
#
_cell.length_a   1.000
_cell.length_b   1.000
_cell.length_c   1.000
_cell.angle_alpha   90.00
_cell.angle_beta   90.00
_cell.angle_gamma   90.00
#
_symmetry.space_group_name_H-M   'P 1'
#
loop_
_entity.id
_entity.type
_entity.pdbx_description
1 polymer ?
#
loop_
_entity_poly.entity_id
_entity_poly.type
_entity_poly.pdbx_seq_one_letter_code
_entity_poly.pdbx_strand_id
1 'polypeptide(L)'
;MLDDRVRAVLARLEQEDAREREAGLPAAERSRAVAPTTGRFLFSFVAPQTDCEVLELGGSRGYSTIWLAAGVRHLGGRVVSVEHDARKVEAWRRNITDAGLEGWADLIEGDAKEAVPAIDGVFDVVFLDAEKGDYEELFRLVRTKLEAGAVVVADNVLSHEEALGAYSRARQADPTLESVTVPLDRGLELSVVLRSD
;
A
#
# COMPACT_ATOMS: atom_id res chain seq x y z
N MET A 1 10.25 4.04 -14.34
CA MET A 1 10.41 2.59 -14.57
C MET A 1 11.37 1.99 -13.55
N LEU A 2 11.44 0.67 -13.47
CA LEU A 2 12.34 -0.05 -12.58
C LEU A 2 13.78 0.01 -13.14
N ASP A 3 14.53 1.06 -12.79
CA ASP A 3 15.95 1.19 -13.12
C ASP A 3 16.84 0.39 -12.13
N ASP A 4 18.15 0.39 -12.37
CA ASP A 4 19.09 -0.38 -11.56
C ASP A 4 19.16 0.10 -10.11
N ARG A 5 18.96 1.40 -9.87
CA ARG A 5 18.94 1.99 -8.53
C ARG A 5 17.76 1.49 -7.71
N VAL A 6 16.56 1.54 -8.29
CA VAL A 6 15.33 0.98 -7.68
C VAL A 6 15.49 -0.51 -7.42
N ARG A 7 15.98 -1.29 -8.41
CA ARG A 7 16.20 -2.74 -8.26
C ARG A 7 17.18 -3.08 -7.15
N ALA A 8 18.26 -2.32 -7.01
CA ALA A 8 19.26 -2.55 -5.98
C ALA A 8 18.67 -2.33 -4.57
N VAL A 9 17.86 -1.28 -4.38
CA VAL A 9 17.20 -1.03 -3.10
C VAL A 9 16.16 -2.10 -2.79
N LEU A 10 15.32 -2.49 -3.74
CA LEU A 10 14.34 -3.57 -3.56
C LEU A 10 15.03 -4.89 -3.16
N ALA A 11 16.09 -5.28 -3.87
CA ALA A 11 16.84 -6.50 -3.56
C ALA A 11 17.48 -6.47 -2.16
N ARG A 12 17.97 -5.30 -1.72
CA ARG A 12 18.49 -5.11 -0.36
C ARG A 12 17.40 -5.32 0.68
N LEU A 13 16.24 -4.69 0.51
CA LEU A 13 15.11 -4.80 1.43
C LEU A 13 14.55 -6.24 1.50
N GLU A 14 14.49 -6.95 0.37
CA GLU A 14 14.12 -8.37 0.32
C GLU A 14 15.08 -9.25 1.15
N GLN A 15 16.39 -8.99 1.04
CA GLN A 15 17.40 -9.70 1.82
C GLN A 15 17.31 -9.37 3.32
N GLU A 16 17.04 -8.12 3.67
CA GLU A 16 16.84 -7.68 5.06
C GLU A 16 15.61 -8.38 5.66
N ASP A 17 14.46 -8.38 4.98
CA ASP A 17 13.24 -9.08 5.44
C ASP A 17 13.47 -10.60 5.59
N ALA A 18 14.19 -11.22 4.66
CA ALA A 18 14.54 -12.64 4.75
C ALA A 18 15.40 -12.95 6.00
N ARG A 19 16.42 -12.14 6.27
CA ARG A 19 17.28 -12.27 7.45
C ARG A 19 16.51 -12.06 8.76
N GLU A 20 15.59 -11.08 8.81
CA GLU A 20 14.75 -10.81 9.97
C GLU A 20 13.83 -11.99 10.29
N ARG A 21 13.29 -12.65 9.25
CA ARG A 21 12.47 -13.87 9.39
C ARG A 21 13.31 -15.05 9.87
N GLU A 22 14.48 -15.26 9.27
CA GLU A 22 15.39 -16.36 9.66
C GLU A 22 15.89 -16.19 11.09
N ALA A 23 16.17 -14.97 11.53
CA ALA A 23 16.54 -14.64 12.89
C ALA A 23 15.39 -14.76 13.90
N GLY A 24 14.15 -14.99 13.45
CA GLY A 24 12.97 -15.11 14.31
C GLY A 24 12.62 -13.82 15.07
N LEU A 25 12.93 -12.65 14.50
CA LEU A 25 12.63 -11.37 15.16
C LEU A 25 11.12 -11.22 15.41
N PRO A 26 10.72 -10.58 16.53
CA PRO A 26 9.33 -10.26 16.80
C PRO A 26 8.71 -9.43 15.67
N ALA A 27 7.41 -9.62 15.40
CA ALA A 27 6.71 -8.91 14.30
C ALA A 27 6.85 -7.38 14.37
N ALA A 28 6.89 -6.80 15.57
CA ALA A 28 7.07 -5.36 15.77
C ALA A 28 8.46 -4.84 15.36
N GLU A 29 9.47 -5.71 15.29
CA GLU A 29 10.85 -5.35 14.93
C GLU A 29 11.14 -5.61 13.44
N ARG A 30 10.28 -6.39 12.76
CA ARG A 30 10.44 -6.73 11.35
C ARG A 30 9.91 -5.64 10.42
N SER A 31 10.47 -5.62 9.22
CA SER A 31 9.98 -4.79 8.11
C SER A 31 8.53 -5.16 7.74
N ARG A 32 8.17 -6.44 7.83
CA ARG A 32 6.87 -6.98 7.40
C ARG A 32 6.55 -6.61 5.94
N ALA A 33 7.57 -6.59 5.09
CA ALA A 33 7.41 -6.27 3.68
C ALA A 33 6.40 -7.21 3.00
N VAL A 34 5.66 -6.66 2.04
CA VAL A 34 4.84 -7.47 1.13
C VAL A 34 5.73 -8.41 0.33
N ALA A 35 5.17 -9.50 -0.19
CA ALA A 35 5.96 -10.39 -1.03
C ALA A 35 6.39 -9.68 -2.34
N PRO A 36 7.53 -10.08 -2.94
CA PRO A 36 7.99 -9.50 -4.21
C PRO A 36 6.96 -9.60 -5.34
N THR A 37 6.12 -10.64 -5.34
CA THR A 37 5.04 -10.82 -6.33
C THR A 37 3.94 -9.79 -6.14
N THR A 38 3.54 -9.51 -4.90
CA THR A 38 2.62 -8.42 -4.57
C THR A 38 3.19 -7.07 -5.00
N GLY A 39 4.50 -6.80 -4.74
CA GLY A 39 5.15 -5.58 -5.21
C GLY A 39 5.10 -5.41 -6.73
N ARG A 40 5.39 -6.48 -7.49
CA ARG A 40 5.27 -6.48 -8.95
C ARG A 40 3.84 -6.26 -9.43
N PHE A 41 2.86 -6.83 -8.74
CA PHE A 41 1.44 -6.58 -9.01
C PHE A 41 1.12 -5.09 -8.84
N LEU A 42 1.47 -4.49 -7.71
CA LEU A 42 1.23 -3.07 -7.43
C LEU A 42 1.87 -2.17 -8.50
N PHE A 43 3.14 -2.42 -8.85
CA PHE A 43 3.81 -1.72 -9.96
C PHE A 43 3.04 -1.84 -11.26
N SER A 44 2.71 -3.08 -11.67
CA SER A 44 2.04 -3.34 -12.95
C SER A 44 0.63 -2.75 -13.00
N PHE A 45 -0.01 -2.62 -11.83
CA PHE A 45 -1.35 -2.08 -11.70
C PHE A 45 -1.37 -0.56 -11.87
N VAL A 46 -0.40 0.18 -11.31
CA VAL A 46 -0.36 1.64 -11.38
C VAL A 46 0.42 2.18 -12.59
N ALA A 47 1.39 1.44 -13.11
CA ALA A 47 2.28 1.91 -14.17
C ALA A 47 1.59 2.32 -15.49
N PRO A 48 0.47 1.72 -15.93
CA PRO A 48 -0.22 2.16 -17.14
C PRO A 48 -1.17 3.35 -16.92
N GLN A 49 -1.36 3.82 -15.68
CA GLN A 49 -2.27 4.90 -15.35
C GLN A 49 -1.57 6.26 -15.45
N THR A 50 -2.23 7.24 -16.10
CA THR A 50 -1.73 8.61 -16.23
C THR A 50 -2.14 9.41 -15.01
N ASP A 51 -1.22 10.23 -14.49
CA ASP A 51 -1.43 11.12 -13.32
C ASP A 51 -2.05 10.40 -12.10
N CYS A 52 -1.71 9.12 -11.91
CA CYS A 52 -2.29 8.24 -10.90
C CYS A 52 -1.88 8.69 -9.48
N GLU A 53 -2.85 9.15 -8.70
CA GLU A 53 -2.69 9.50 -7.29
C GLU A 53 -2.93 8.28 -6.40
N VAL A 54 -1.91 7.87 -5.66
CA VAL A 54 -1.93 6.67 -4.82
C VAL A 54 -1.85 7.06 -3.35
N LEU A 55 -2.75 6.50 -2.53
CA LEU A 55 -2.66 6.56 -1.07
C LEU A 55 -2.26 5.18 -0.54
N GLU A 56 -1.17 5.12 0.22
CA GLU A 56 -0.72 3.91 0.90
C GLU A 56 -0.90 4.05 2.42
N LEU A 57 -1.60 3.12 3.03
CA LEU A 57 -1.78 3.05 4.48
C LEU A 57 -0.98 1.88 5.06
N GLY A 58 0.11 2.22 5.77
CA GLY A 58 1.08 1.27 6.30
C GLY A 58 2.35 1.19 5.44
N GLY A 59 3.02 2.32 5.23
CA GLY A 59 4.22 2.41 4.39
C GLY A 59 5.44 1.65 4.91
N SER A 60 5.45 1.33 6.22
CA SER A 60 6.54 0.60 6.87
C SER A 60 7.92 1.20 6.52
N ARG A 61 8.85 0.39 6.00
CA ARG A 61 10.19 0.86 5.56
C ARG A 61 10.23 1.25 4.07
N GLY A 62 9.06 1.42 3.41
CA GLY A 62 8.96 1.94 2.05
C GLY A 62 9.06 0.90 0.93
N TYR A 63 9.02 -0.41 1.22
CA TYR A 63 9.18 -1.43 0.17
C TYR A 63 8.05 -1.39 -0.86
N SER A 64 6.79 -1.41 -0.43
CA SER A 64 5.61 -1.27 -1.31
C SER A 64 5.56 0.13 -1.93
N THR A 65 5.89 1.17 -1.16
CA THR A 65 5.98 2.55 -1.67
C THR A 65 6.95 2.66 -2.85
N ILE A 66 8.12 1.99 -2.80
CA ILE A 66 9.09 1.99 -3.91
C ILE A 66 8.49 1.36 -5.17
N TRP A 67 7.74 0.26 -5.06
CA TRP A 67 7.06 -0.35 -6.20
C TRP A 67 6.01 0.57 -6.81
N LEU A 68 5.17 1.18 -5.96
CA LEU A 68 4.12 2.12 -6.36
C LEU A 68 4.73 3.36 -7.01
N ALA A 69 5.67 4.03 -6.34
CA ALA A 69 6.32 5.25 -6.85
C ALA A 69 7.10 5.03 -8.14
N ALA A 70 7.81 3.88 -8.27
CA ALA A 70 8.46 3.52 -9.52
C ALA A 70 7.46 3.25 -10.66
N GLY A 71 6.25 2.81 -10.34
CA GLY A 71 5.17 2.61 -11.30
C GLY A 71 4.61 3.93 -11.80
N VAL A 72 4.16 4.81 -10.89
CA VAL A 72 3.46 6.05 -11.24
C VAL A 72 4.36 7.11 -11.84
N ARG A 73 5.66 7.16 -11.49
CA ARG A 73 6.58 8.27 -11.83
C ARG A 73 6.71 8.59 -13.31
N HIS A 74 6.40 7.65 -14.19
CA HIS A 74 6.66 7.79 -15.60
C HIS A 74 5.45 8.38 -16.39
N LEU A 75 4.28 8.42 -15.78
CA LEU A 75 3.08 9.03 -16.33
C LEU A 75 2.51 10.15 -15.45
N GLY A 76 3.34 10.76 -14.58
CA GLY A 76 2.99 11.97 -13.84
C GLY A 76 2.40 11.75 -12.45
N GLY A 77 2.14 10.50 -12.06
CA GLY A 77 1.48 10.19 -10.78
C GLY A 77 2.34 10.35 -9.54
N ARG A 78 1.74 10.20 -8.36
CA ARG A 78 2.36 10.38 -7.04
C ARG A 78 1.84 9.37 -6.04
N VAL A 79 2.63 9.12 -4.98
CA VAL A 79 2.25 8.28 -3.84
C VAL A 79 2.29 9.12 -2.56
N VAL A 80 1.20 9.08 -1.79
CA VAL A 80 1.16 9.56 -0.41
C VAL A 80 1.14 8.32 0.49
N SER A 81 2.18 8.13 1.30
CA SER A 81 2.30 7.00 2.22
C SER A 81 2.09 7.47 3.66
N VAL A 82 1.38 6.69 4.48
CA VAL A 82 1.16 6.99 5.90
C VAL A 82 1.81 5.90 6.74
N GLU A 83 2.65 6.29 7.71
CA GLU A 83 3.29 5.37 8.66
C GLU A 83 3.43 6.02 10.04
N HIS A 84 3.13 5.28 11.11
CA HIS A 84 3.14 5.81 12.48
C HIS A 84 4.39 5.45 13.31
N ASP A 85 5.09 4.35 12.96
CA ASP A 85 6.31 3.95 13.69
C ASP A 85 7.50 4.80 13.28
N ALA A 86 7.96 5.70 14.16
CA ALA A 86 9.05 6.63 13.91
C ALA A 86 10.34 5.93 13.41
N ARG A 87 10.63 4.69 13.86
CA ARG A 87 11.80 3.91 13.40
C ARG A 87 11.64 3.47 11.94
N LYS A 88 10.42 3.13 11.54
CA LYS A 88 10.08 2.77 10.16
C LYS A 88 10.06 3.99 9.26
N VAL A 89 9.54 5.12 9.74
CA VAL A 89 9.55 6.42 9.06
C VAL A 89 10.97 6.83 8.65
N GLU A 90 11.95 6.74 9.57
CA GLU A 90 13.35 7.05 9.24
C GLU A 90 13.92 6.12 8.16
N ALA A 91 13.63 4.83 8.27
CA ALA A 91 14.04 3.85 7.26
C ALA A 91 13.34 4.09 5.91
N TRP A 92 12.06 4.44 5.89
CA TRP A 92 11.30 4.79 4.70
C TRP A 92 11.98 5.97 3.96
N ARG A 93 12.23 7.07 4.66
CA ARG A 93 12.88 8.26 4.06
C ARG A 93 14.21 7.91 3.40
N ARG A 94 15.07 7.18 4.12
CA ARG A 94 16.35 6.72 3.58
C ARG A 94 16.16 5.82 2.34
N ASN A 95 15.25 4.87 2.38
CA ASN A 95 15.05 3.92 1.29
C ASN A 95 14.46 4.58 0.03
N ILE A 96 13.56 5.56 0.18
CA ILE A 96 13.03 6.36 -0.94
C ILE A 96 14.14 7.21 -1.56
N THR A 97 14.98 7.85 -0.74
CA THR A 97 16.16 8.60 -1.21
C THR A 97 17.15 7.69 -1.91
N ASP A 98 17.49 6.53 -1.32
CA ASP A 98 18.38 5.55 -1.96
C ASP A 98 17.83 5.08 -3.32
N ALA A 99 16.52 4.94 -3.46
CA ALA A 99 15.86 4.57 -4.71
C ALA A 99 15.72 5.72 -5.72
N GLY A 100 15.97 6.98 -5.31
CA GLY A 100 15.81 8.18 -6.15
C GLY A 100 14.35 8.47 -6.50
N LEU A 101 13.46 8.32 -5.51
CA LEU A 101 12.01 8.44 -5.69
C LEU A 101 11.38 9.59 -4.87
N GLU A 102 12.19 10.49 -4.28
CA GLU A 102 11.72 11.60 -3.43
C GLU A 102 10.77 12.56 -4.15
N GLY A 103 10.83 12.64 -5.47
CA GLY A 103 9.92 13.47 -6.27
C GLY A 103 8.55 12.84 -6.53
N TRP A 104 8.36 11.55 -6.18
CA TRP A 104 7.14 10.79 -6.50
C TRP A 104 6.50 10.09 -5.30
N ALA A 105 7.09 10.23 -4.12
CA ALA A 105 6.54 9.68 -2.88
C ALA A 105 6.69 10.66 -1.73
N ASP A 106 5.60 10.95 -1.04
CA ASP A 106 5.55 11.72 0.19
C ASP A 106 5.20 10.81 1.36
N LEU A 107 5.70 11.15 2.54
CA LEU A 107 5.38 10.46 3.77
C LEU A 107 4.66 11.38 4.74
N ILE A 108 3.53 10.91 5.24
CA ILE A 108 2.84 11.47 6.40
C ILE A 108 3.15 10.57 7.60
N GLU A 109 3.82 11.13 8.60
CA GLU A 109 4.12 10.44 9.85
C GLU A 109 2.93 10.61 10.80
N GLY A 110 2.25 9.52 11.15
CA GLY A 110 1.11 9.54 12.05
C GLY A 110 0.19 8.33 11.93
N ASP A 111 -0.82 8.28 12.78
CA ASP A 111 -1.90 7.29 12.69
C ASP A 111 -2.75 7.55 11.45
N ALA A 112 -2.98 6.51 10.66
CA ALA A 112 -3.76 6.61 9.42
C ALA A 112 -5.20 7.06 9.67
N LYS A 113 -5.80 6.73 10.82
CA LYS A 113 -7.16 7.16 11.19
C LYS A 113 -7.25 8.67 11.43
N GLU A 114 -6.15 9.29 11.87
CA GLU A 114 -6.07 10.75 12.05
C GLU A 114 -5.59 11.44 10.75
N ALA A 115 -4.66 10.82 10.03
CA ALA A 115 -4.07 11.40 8.83
C ALA A 115 -5.07 11.44 7.66
N VAL A 116 -5.79 10.35 7.36
CA VAL A 116 -6.67 10.26 6.20
C VAL A 116 -7.72 11.37 6.13
N PRO A 117 -8.44 11.72 7.23
CA PRO A 117 -9.39 12.86 7.19
C PRO A 117 -8.74 14.20 6.86
N ALA A 118 -7.47 14.39 7.22
CA ALA A 118 -6.73 15.64 7.03
C ALA A 118 -6.03 15.76 5.67
N ILE A 119 -5.92 14.66 4.92
CA ILE A 119 -5.34 14.69 3.57
C ILE A 119 -6.34 15.31 2.61
N ASP A 120 -5.91 16.31 1.85
CA ASP A 120 -6.70 16.89 0.77
C ASP A 120 -6.60 16.07 -0.52
N GLY A 121 -7.64 16.19 -1.37
CA GLY A 121 -7.69 15.57 -2.69
C GLY A 121 -8.39 14.22 -2.71
N VAL A 122 -8.35 13.61 -3.88
CA VAL A 122 -8.92 12.30 -4.19
C VAL A 122 -7.81 11.38 -4.72
N PHE A 123 -8.02 10.07 -4.62
CA PHE A 123 -7.05 9.08 -5.03
C PHE A 123 -7.65 8.09 -6.03
N ASP A 124 -6.85 7.69 -6.99
CA ASP A 124 -7.21 6.67 -7.99
C ASP A 124 -6.98 5.26 -7.43
N VAL A 125 -5.95 5.10 -6.59
CA VAL A 125 -5.61 3.82 -5.98
C VAL A 125 -5.33 4.00 -4.49
N VAL A 126 -5.93 3.15 -3.65
CA VAL A 126 -5.56 3.02 -2.23
C VAL A 126 -4.96 1.64 -2.00
N PHE A 127 -3.74 1.60 -1.47
CA PHE A 127 -3.13 0.37 -0.96
C PHE A 127 -3.26 0.31 0.57
N LEU A 128 -3.97 -0.70 1.08
CA LEU A 128 -4.26 -0.87 2.50
C LEU A 128 -3.48 -2.07 3.05
N ASP A 129 -2.41 -1.82 3.79
CA ASP A 129 -1.60 -2.81 4.52
C ASP A 129 -1.25 -2.33 5.94
N ALA A 130 -2.26 -1.92 6.68
CA ALA A 130 -2.20 -1.47 8.06
C ALA A 130 -2.43 -2.60 9.07
N GLU A 131 -2.70 -2.27 10.34
CA GLU A 131 -3.13 -3.24 11.34
C GLU A 131 -4.52 -3.80 11.01
N LYS A 132 -4.67 -5.13 11.10
CA LYS A 132 -5.83 -5.84 10.55
C LYS A 132 -7.17 -5.48 11.21
N GLY A 133 -7.13 -5.07 12.48
CA GLY A 133 -8.31 -4.56 13.19
C GLY A 133 -8.84 -3.22 12.69
N ASP A 134 -8.06 -2.48 11.93
CA ASP A 134 -8.39 -1.13 11.49
C ASP A 134 -8.95 -1.06 10.06
N TYR A 135 -8.95 -2.17 9.30
CA TYR A 135 -9.30 -2.19 7.88
C TYR A 135 -10.70 -1.62 7.58
N GLU A 136 -11.71 -1.98 8.37
CA GLU A 136 -13.08 -1.50 8.15
C GLU A 136 -13.18 0.01 8.40
N GLU A 137 -12.55 0.51 9.46
CA GLU A 137 -12.53 1.94 9.77
C GLU A 137 -11.73 2.72 8.72
N LEU A 138 -10.54 2.24 8.36
CA LEU A 138 -9.70 2.87 7.34
C LEU A 138 -10.40 2.89 5.98
N PHE A 139 -11.07 1.79 5.59
CA PHE A 139 -11.84 1.77 4.36
C PHE A 139 -12.94 2.85 4.37
N ARG A 140 -13.70 2.97 5.47
CA ARG A 140 -14.74 4.00 5.59
C ARG A 140 -14.17 5.42 5.48
N LEU A 141 -12.98 5.66 6.03
CA LEU A 141 -12.31 6.96 5.93
C LEU A 141 -11.83 7.25 4.52
N VAL A 142 -11.14 6.30 3.87
CA VAL A 142 -10.65 6.50 2.49
C VAL A 142 -11.79 6.59 1.49
N ARG A 143 -12.95 5.97 1.75
CA ARG A 143 -14.11 5.98 0.84
C ARG A 143 -14.53 7.41 0.46
N THR A 144 -14.38 8.37 1.37
CA THR A 144 -14.66 9.80 1.14
C THR A 144 -13.65 10.49 0.22
N LYS A 145 -12.54 9.82 -0.11
CA LYS A 145 -11.45 10.29 -0.97
C LYS A 145 -11.42 9.58 -2.33
N LEU A 146 -12.45 8.77 -2.64
CA LEU A 146 -12.50 7.95 -3.84
C LEU A 146 -13.66 8.36 -4.74
N GLU A 147 -13.37 8.51 -6.02
CA GLU A 147 -14.35 8.70 -7.08
C GLU A 147 -14.65 7.39 -7.81
N ALA A 148 -15.67 7.41 -8.67
CA ALA A 148 -15.97 6.27 -9.53
C ALA A 148 -14.77 5.92 -10.43
N GLY A 149 -14.40 4.65 -10.46
CA GLY A 149 -13.19 4.15 -11.13
C GLY A 149 -11.99 3.97 -10.21
N ALA A 150 -11.98 4.57 -9.02
CA ALA A 150 -10.92 4.36 -8.03
C ALA A 150 -10.91 2.92 -7.52
N VAL A 151 -9.73 2.45 -7.11
CA VAL A 151 -9.53 1.06 -6.68
C VAL A 151 -8.88 1.00 -5.30
N VAL A 152 -9.45 0.19 -4.42
CA VAL A 152 -8.82 -0.18 -3.14
C VAL A 152 -8.23 -1.58 -3.26
N VAL A 153 -6.95 -1.72 -2.94
CA VAL A 153 -6.21 -2.99 -2.85
C VAL A 153 -5.86 -3.23 -1.39
N ALA A 154 -6.53 -4.17 -0.74
CA ALA A 154 -6.28 -4.53 0.65
C ALA A 154 -5.47 -5.84 0.74
N ASP A 155 -4.31 -5.81 1.40
CA ASP A 155 -3.42 -6.97 1.50
C ASP A 155 -3.80 -7.90 2.68
N ASN A 156 -3.29 -9.11 2.66
CA ASN A 156 -3.35 -10.13 3.70
C ASN A 156 -4.73 -10.78 3.94
N VAL A 157 -5.69 -10.61 3.08
CA VAL A 157 -7.08 -11.05 3.33
C VAL A 157 -7.23 -12.57 3.44
N LEU A 158 -6.38 -13.37 2.80
CA LEU A 158 -6.38 -14.82 2.92
C LEU A 158 -5.51 -15.33 4.07
N SER A 159 -4.37 -14.67 4.33
CA SER A 159 -3.48 -15.10 5.44
C SER A 159 -4.02 -14.69 6.82
N HIS A 160 -4.96 -13.76 6.89
CA HIS A 160 -5.62 -13.29 8.09
C HIS A 160 -7.15 -13.39 7.94
N GLU A 161 -7.63 -14.50 7.38
CA GLU A 161 -9.06 -14.71 7.09
C GLU A 161 -9.96 -14.55 8.32
N GLU A 162 -9.50 -15.00 9.50
CA GLU A 162 -10.23 -14.82 10.76
C GLU A 162 -10.50 -13.34 11.08
N ALA A 163 -9.53 -12.47 10.84
CA ALA A 163 -9.64 -11.03 11.10
C ALA A 163 -10.29 -10.26 9.92
N LEU A 164 -9.98 -10.65 8.68
CA LEU A 164 -10.32 -9.88 7.49
C LEU A 164 -11.41 -10.50 6.61
N GLY A 165 -11.87 -11.71 6.90
CA GLY A 165 -12.93 -12.36 6.12
C GLY A 165 -14.27 -11.58 6.15
N ALA A 166 -14.57 -10.91 7.27
CA ALA A 166 -15.74 -10.03 7.36
C ALA A 166 -15.58 -8.78 6.47
N TYR A 167 -14.38 -8.20 6.43
CA TYR A 167 -14.03 -7.08 5.56
C TYR A 167 -14.24 -7.44 4.08
N SER A 168 -13.68 -8.55 3.60
CA SER A 168 -13.82 -8.98 2.20
C SER A 168 -15.29 -9.23 1.84
N ARG A 169 -16.05 -9.96 2.67
CA ARG A 169 -17.48 -10.17 2.43
C ARG A 169 -18.28 -8.89 2.39
N ALA A 170 -17.97 -7.91 3.24
CA ALA A 170 -18.64 -6.61 3.22
C ALA A 170 -18.36 -5.86 1.92
N ARG A 171 -17.11 -5.87 1.42
CA ARG A 171 -16.76 -5.25 0.11
C ARG A 171 -17.49 -5.92 -1.05
N GLN A 172 -17.53 -7.27 -1.07
CA GLN A 172 -18.20 -8.04 -2.12
C GLN A 172 -19.75 -7.93 -2.10
N ALA A 173 -20.32 -7.59 -0.96
CA ALA A 173 -21.76 -7.37 -0.82
C ALA A 173 -22.19 -5.90 -1.03
N ASP A 174 -21.26 -4.97 -1.14
CA ASP A 174 -21.56 -3.55 -1.31
C ASP A 174 -21.96 -3.24 -2.76
N PRO A 175 -23.20 -2.76 -3.01
CA PRO A 175 -23.67 -2.47 -4.38
C PRO A 175 -22.99 -1.26 -5.03
N THR A 176 -22.18 -0.50 -4.30
CA THR A 176 -21.39 0.63 -4.83
C THR A 176 -19.99 0.22 -5.26
N LEU A 177 -19.62 -1.04 -5.03
CA LEU A 177 -18.34 -1.62 -5.37
C LEU A 177 -18.47 -2.83 -6.29
N GLU A 178 -17.44 -3.10 -7.08
CA GLU A 178 -17.18 -4.42 -7.65
C GLU A 178 -15.92 -4.97 -7.01
N SER A 179 -16.04 -6.07 -6.27
CA SER A 179 -14.95 -6.56 -5.43
C SER A 179 -14.66 -8.04 -5.66
N VAL A 180 -13.38 -8.39 -5.62
CA VAL A 180 -12.90 -9.76 -5.80
C VAL A 180 -11.66 -10.04 -4.96
N THR A 181 -11.62 -11.21 -4.34
CA THR A 181 -10.40 -11.70 -3.70
C THR A 181 -9.47 -12.32 -4.74
N VAL A 182 -8.28 -11.76 -4.89
CA VAL A 182 -7.21 -12.25 -5.75
C VAL A 182 -6.26 -13.11 -4.92
N PRO A 183 -6.09 -14.41 -5.22
CA PRO A 183 -5.24 -15.33 -4.44
C PRO A 183 -3.76 -15.16 -4.82
N LEU A 184 -3.24 -13.95 -4.64
CA LEU A 184 -1.84 -13.60 -4.81
C LEU A 184 -1.17 -13.54 -3.44
N ASP A 185 -0.12 -14.32 -3.22
CA ASP A 185 0.67 -14.41 -1.98
C ASP A 185 -0.21 -14.62 -0.73
N ARG A 186 -0.46 -13.55 0.03
CA ARG A 186 -1.28 -13.57 1.26
C ARG A 186 -2.74 -13.23 1.01
N GLY A 187 -3.11 -13.02 -0.25
CA GLY A 187 -4.46 -12.65 -0.71
C GLY A 187 -4.68 -11.14 -0.71
N LEU A 188 -5.17 -10.64 -1.83
CA LEU A 188 -5.57 -9.25 -2.01
C LEU A 188 -7.08 -9.18 -2.18
N GLU A 189 -7.76 -8.25 -1.50
CA GLU A 189 -9.11 -7.84 -1.87
C GLU A 189 -9.02 -6.61 -2.76
N LEU A 190 -9.47 -6.75 -3.99
CA LEU A 190 -9.52 -5.69 -4.98
C LEU A 190 -10.96 -5.17 -5.08
N SER A 191 -11.17 -3.89 -4.78
CA SER A 191 -12.49 -3.26 -4.80
C SER A 191 -12.48 -2.03 -5.69
N VAL A 192 -13.26 -2.07 -6.77
CA VAL A 192 -13.44 -0.94 -7.69
C VAL A 192 -14.68 -0.15 -7.27
N VAL A 193 -14.54 1.16 -7.13
CA VAL A 193 -15.66 2.07 -6.84
C VAL A 193 -16.48 2.28 -8.10
N LEU A 194 -17.77 1.87 -8.07
CA LEU A 194 -18.70 2.02 -9.20
C LEU A 194 -19.42 3.36 -9.17
N ARG A 195 -19.63 3.94 -7.98
CA ARG A 195 -20.33 5.21 -7.76
C ARG A 195 -19.71 5.94 -6.59
N SER A 196 -19.55 7.25 -6.71
CA SER A 196 -19.23 8.14 -5.58
C SER A 196 -20.45 8.26 -4.65
N ASP A 197 -20.21 8.40 -3.36
CA ASP A 197 -21.28 8.64 -2.37
C ASP A 197 -21.78 10.08 -2.43
#